data_e0b4c13a82a4517027daaedb842319f0
#
_entry.id   e0b4c13a82a4517027daaedb842319f0
#
_cell.length_a   1.000
_cell.length_b   1.000
_cell.length_c   1.000
_cell.angle_alpha   90.00
_cell.angle_beta   90.00
_cell.angle_gamma   90.00
#
_symmetry.space_group_name_H-M   'P 1'
#
loop_
_entity.id
_entity.type
_entity.pdbx_description
1 polymer ?
#
loop_
_entity_poly.entity_id
_entity_poly.type
_entity_poly.pdbx_seq_one_letter_code
_entity_poly.pdbx_strand_id
1 'polypeptide(L)'
;MDLKGKCVLLGVSGGIAAYKMANVASALRKLGADVEVIMTRNATQFITPLTFETLTGHKCMVDTFDRDFKFDVTHISLAKKADVILVAPATANVIAKMAHGIADDMLTTTVLAAKCPKLVSPAMNTGMLENPITQDNLATLERYGFTVIPSESGVLACKDVGSGRLPKEDVLLEYILHTIARPKDLAGLRIAVTAGPTQEALDPVRYLTNHSTGKMGYALARAAAMRGADVTLIHGETALQPVRFTTDVPVTTAQQMYEAVTSRFEDTDVLIMAAAVADYRPAAVANDKIKKKDGDMSIPVERTPDILGTIGPRKAHQFLCGFSMETRDLVENSSAKLTKKNLDMVVANNLKVAGAGFGVDTNVVTLITPDGARELPLMSKADVADAILDEILKRK
;
A
#
# COMPACT_ATOMS: atom_id res chain seq x y z
N MET A 1 9.41 3.74 7.14
CA MET A 1 9.25 4.92 6.25
C MET A 1 9.42 6.16 7.09
N ASP A 2 10.09 7.18 6.56
CA ASP A 2 10.46 8.42 7.24
C ASP A 2 9.93 9.60 6.40
N LEU A 3 9.44 10.64 7.06
CA LEU A 3 8.97 11.89 6.45
C LEU A 3 9.88 13.08 6.82
N LYS A 4 11.13 12.80 7.20
CA LYS A 4 12.11 13.83 7.55
C LYS A 4 12.33 14.80 6.39
N GLY A 5 12.20 16.10 6.66
CA GLY A 5 12.30 17.17 5.65
C GLY A 5 11.05 17.37 4.81
N LYS A 6 9.94 16.66 5.10
CA LYS A 6 8.64 16.84 4.46
C LYS A 6 7.69 17.64 5.35
N CYS A 7 6.96 18.57 4.74
CA CYS A 7 5.92 19.36 5.39
C CYS A 7 4.53 18.84 5.02
N VAL A 8 3.75 18.48 6.03
CA VAL A 8 2.35 18.08 5.90
C VAL A 8 1.46 19.16 6.47
N LEU A 9 0.59 19.72 5.64
CA LEU A 9 -0.41 20.71 6.09
C LEU A 9 -1.75 19.99 6.34
N LEU A 10 -2.21 20.02 7.58
CA LEU A 10 -3.51 19.47 7.99
C LEU A 10 -4.56 20.58 8.00
N GLY A 11 -5.59 20.44 7.18
CA GLY A 11 -6.78 21.27 7.16
C GLY A 11 -7.91 20.60 7.95
N VAL A 12 -8.30 21.17 9.10
CA VAL A 12 -9.31 20.59 9.98
C VAL A 12 -10.58 21.38 9.91
N SER A 13 -11.70 20.77 9.45
CA SER A 13 -12.98 21.43 9.39
C SER A 13 -13.96 20.99 10.50
N GLY A 14 -15.07 21.71 10.66
CA GLY A 14 -15.97 21.60 11.79
C GLY A 14 -16.86 20.37 11.76
N GLY A 15 -16.37 19.26 12.26
CA GLY A 15 -17.11 18.02 12.47
C GLY A 15 -16.58 17.28 13.70
N ILE A 16 -17.43 16.42 14.29
CA ILE A 16 -17.05 15.68 15.50
C ILE A 16 -15.73 14.89 15.33
N ALA A 17 -15.42 14.39 14.12
CA ALA A 17 -14.20 13.65 13.84
C ALA A 17 -12.91 14.51 13.88
N ALA A 18 -13.01 15.84 14.09
CA ALA A 18 -11.85 16.73 14.21
C ALA A 18 -10.87 16.28 15.31
N TYR A 19 -11.36 15.69 16.42
CA TYR A 19 -10.50 15.19 17.50
C TYR A 19 -9.49 14.11 17.03
N LYS A 20 -9.84 13.32 16.04
CA LYS A 20 -8.96 12.27 15.48
C LYS A 20 -7.72 12.84 14.83
N MET A 21 -7.79 14.07 14.34
CA MET A 21 -6.64 14.71 13.67
C MET A 21 -5.48 15.00 14.62
N ALA A 22 -5.72 15.05 15.92
CA ALA A 22 -4.65 15.11 16.92
C ALA A 22 -3.76 13.86 16.88
N ASN A 23 -4.37 12.67 16.72
CA ASN A 23 -3.63 11.42 16.57
C ASN A 23 -2.83 11.39 15.27
N VAL A 24 -3.41 11.88 14.16
CA VAL A 24 -2.72 11.97 12.85
C VAL A 24 -1.53 12.93 12.96
N ALA A 25 -1.70 14.11 13.55
CA ALA A 25 -0.63 15.07 13.77
C ALA A 25 0.52 14.46 14.60
N SER A 26 0.18 13.81 15.71
CA SER A 26 1.16 13.12 16.57
C SER A 26 1.92 12.02 15.82
N ALA A 27 1.21 11.20 15.02
CA ALA A 27 1.83 10.13 14.26
C ALA A 27 2.77 10.67 13.16
N LEU A 28 2.38 11.74 12.45
CA LEU A 28 3.22 12.40 11.45
C LEU A 28 4.50 12.98 12.07
N ARG A 29 4.40 13.61 13.24
CA ARG A 29 5.58 14.09 13.99
C ARG A 29 6.52 12.96 14.38
N LYS A 30 6.00 11.80 14.80
CA LYS A 30 6.80 10.60 15.09
C LYS A 30 7.51 10.06 13.84
N LEU A 31 6.93 10.26 12.66
CA LEU A 31 7.56 9.92 11.37
C LEU A 31 8.56 11.00 10.90
N GLY A 32 8.80 12.05 11.69
CA GLY A 32 9.77 13.10 11.38
C GLY A 32 9.23 14.22 10.48
N ALA A 33 7.93 14.24 10.17
CA ALA A 33 7.34 15.30 9.37
C ALA A 33 7.32 16.65 10.10
N ASP A 34 7.48 17.73 9.35
CA ASP A 34 7.08 19.05 9.77
C ASP A 34 5.56 19.18 9.57
N VAL A 35 4.80 19.46 10.64
CA VAL A 35 3.33 19.44 10.59
C VAL A 35 2.78 20.82 10.89
N GLU A 36 2.12 21.40 9.90
CA GLU A 36 1.36 22.64 10.01
C GLU A 36 -0.14 22.35 10.10
N VAL A 37 -0.89 23.15 10.84
CA VAL A 37 -2.33 22.95 11.01
C VAL A 37 -3.11 24.23 10.76
N ILE A 38 -4.14 24.13 9.93
CA ILE A 38 -5.15 25.16 9.74
C ILE A 38 -6.50 24.61 10.18
N MET A 39 -7.22 25.34 11.01
CA MET A 39 -8.56 25.00 11.44
C MET A 39 -9.57 26.00 10.90
N THR A 40 -10.76 25.52 10.50
CA THR A 40 -11.89 26.44 10.33
C THR A 40 -12.42 26.90 11.69
N ARG A 41 -13.08 28.05 11.76
CA ARG A 41 -13.71 28.52 13.00
C ARG A 41 -14.67 27.48 13.60
N ASN A 42 -15.41 26.75 12.77
CA ASN A 42 -16.30 25.70 13.25
C ASN A 42 -15.53 24.52 13.85
N ALA A 43 -14.30 24.21 13.39
CA ALA A 43 -13.48 23.15 13.96
C ALA A 43 -13.08 23.46 15.40
N THR A 44 -12.87 24.73 15.75
CA THR A 44 -12.47 25.13 17.12
C THR A 44 -13.55 24.87 18.17
N GLN A 45 -14.78 24.57 17.75
CA GLN A 45 -15.87 24.17 18.65
C GLN A 45 -15.77 22.69 19.06
N PHE A 46 -14.98 21.88 18.35
CA PHE A 46 -14.82 20.44 18.63
C PHE A 46 -13.48 20.11 19.27
N ILE A 47 -12.43 20.86 18.93
CA ILE A 47 -11.08 20.71 19.47
C ILE A 47 -10.39 22.08 19.44
N THR A 48 -9.59 22.38 20.45
CA THR A 48 -8.93 23.69 20.52
C THR A 48 -7.66 23.76 19.68
N PRO A 49 -7.29 24.94 19.13
CA PRO A 49 -5.99 25.15 18.47
C PRO A 49 -4.80 24.75 19.33
N LEU A 50 -4.86 25.01 20.65
CA LEU A 50 -3.81 24.67 21.61
C LEU A 50 -3.41 23.18 21.56
N THR A 51 -4.35 22.28 21.29
CA THR A 51 -4.05 20.84 21.15
C THR A 51 -3.04 20.62 20.03
N PHE A 52 -3.25 21.20 18.86
CA PHE A 52 -2.36 21.07 17.72
C PHE A 52 -1.03 21.80 17.92
N GLU A 53 -1.07 23.00 18.52
CA GLU A 53 0.14 23.77 18.85
C GLU A 53 1.07 22.97 19.77
N THR A 54 0.50 22.33 20.80
CA THR A 54 1.24 21.47 21.72
C THR A 54 1.87 20.26 21.02
N LEU A 55 1.15 19.64 20.07
CA LEU A 55 1.62 18.45 19.36
C LEU A 55 2.66 18.75 18.27
N THR A 56 2.50 19.89 17.58
CA THR A 56 3.33 20.22 16.41
C THR A 56 4.49 21.16 16.73
N GLY A 57 4.36 21.97 17.77
CA GLY A 57 5.28 23.07 18.08
C GLY A 57 5.10 24.30 17.18
N HIS A 58 4.04 24.34 16.37
CA HIS A 58 3.70 25.44 15.47
C HIS A 58 2.36 26.06 15.86
N LYS A 59 2.20 27.36 15.57
CA LYS A 59 0.92 28.05 15.75
C LYS A 59 -0.14 27.42 14.84
N CYS A 60 -1.29 27.07 15.41
CA CYS A 60 -2.45 26.60 14.65
C CYS A 60 -3.21 27.79 14.06
N MET A 61 -3.29 27.89 12.76
CA MET A 61 -3.90 29.01 12.07
C MET A 61 -5.41 28.83 11.98
N VAL A 62 -6.16 29.88 12.35
CA VAL A 62 -7.63 29.89 12.28
C VAL A 62 -8.14 31.07 11.44
N ASP A 63 -7.64 32.26 11.71
CA ASP A 63 -8.08 33.50 11.08
C ASP A 63 -7.07 33.99 10.04
N THR A 64 -7.56 34.44 8.89
CA THR A 64 -6.75 34.99 7.82
C THR A 64 -6.05 36.31 8.21
N PHE A 65 -6.66 37.08 9.09
CA PHE A 65 -6.23 38.43 9.51
C PHE A 65 -5.75 38.49 10.97
N ASP A 66 -5.19 37.38 11.45
CA ASP A 66 -4.54 37.35 12.77
C ASP A 66 -3.33 38.29 12.76
N ARG A 67 -3.23 39.22 13.76
CA ARG A 67 -2.19 40.26 13.83
C ARG A 67 -0.95 39.85 14.66
N ASP A 68 -0.98 38.69 15.30
CA ASP A 68 0.07 38.24 16.23
C ASP A 68 1.21 37.47 15.54
N PHE A 69 1.63 37.84 14.34
CA PHE A 69 2.67 37.15 13.64
C PHE A 69 3.56 38.04 12.77
N LYS A 70 4.68 37.48 12.26
CA LYS A 70 5.63 38.14 11.38
C LYS A 70 4.95 38.63 10.10
N PHE A 71 5.41 39.77 9.56
CA PHE A 71 4.97 40.32 8.26
C PHE A 71 5.25 39.34 7.11
N ASP A 72 4.41 38.31 6.97
CA ASP A 72 4.38 37.38 5.85
C ASP A 72 2.93 37.07 5.49
N VAL A 73 2.70 36.84 4.21
CA VAL A 73 1.37 36.44 3.74
C VAL A 73 1.21 34.95 4.07
N THR A 74 0.75 34.68 5.28
CA THR A 74 0.79 33.36 5.93
C THR A 74 0.17 32.23 5.09
N HIS A 75 -0.99 32.45 4.45
CA HIS A 75 -1.61 31.45 3.59
C HIS A 75 -0.75 31.13 2.34
N ILE A 76 0.02 32.10 1.84
CA ILE A 76 0.94 31.85 0.71
C ILE A 76 2.20 31.11 1.17
N SER A 77 2.76 31.48 2.34
CA SER A 77 3.95 30.79 2.86
C SER A 77 3.66 29.34 3.20
N LEU A 78 2.49 29.04 3.84
CA LEU A 78 2.05 27.68 4.10
C LEU A 78 1.77 26.88 2.82
N ALA A 79 1.10 27.51 1.84
CA ALA A 79 0.83 26.87 0.54
C ALA A 79 2.11 26.51 -0.22
N LYS A 80 3.17 27.31 -0.09
CA LYS A 80 4.50 27.03 -0.71
C LYS A 80 5.32 26.01 0.08
N LYS A 81 5.17 25.99 1.43
CA LYS A 81 5.92 25.09 2.33
C LYS A 81 5.43 23.67 2.25
N ALA A 82 4.13 23.45 2.04
CA ALA A 82 3.52 22.14 2.09
C ALA A 82 3.97 21.23 0.94
N ASP A 83 4.43 20.01 1.26
CA ASP A 83 4.63 18.92 0.30
C ASP A 83 3.31 18.19 -0.01
N VAL A 84 2.35 18.22 0.92
CA VAL A 84 1.00 17.69 0.77
C VAL A 84 0.03 18.41 1.72
N ILE A 85 -1.21 18.59 1.27
CA ILE A 85 -2.31 19.05 2.12
C ILE A 85 -3.28 17.89 2.33
N LEU A 86 -3.68 17.63 3.59
CA LEU A 86 -4.79 16.76 3.94
C LEU A 86 -5.90 17.59 4.57
N VAL A 87 -7.06 17.68 3.93
CA VAL A 87 -8.27 18.23 4.52
C VAL A 87 -9.10 17.11 5.13
N ALA A 88 -9.05 16.99 6.45
CA ALA A 88 -9.73 15.94 7.21
C ALA A 88 -10.06 16.42 8.65
N PRO A 89 -11.27 16.16 9.19
CA PRO A 89 -12.43 15.80 8.40
C PRO A 89 -12.79 16.90 7.41
N ALA A 90 -13.25 16.54 6.20
CA ALA A 90 -13.79 17.50 5.23
C ALA A 90 -15.33 17.48 5.30
N THR A 91 -15.92 18.58 5.78
CA THR A 91 -17.39 18.75 5.78
C THR A 91 -17.91 19.08 4.40
N ALA A 92 -19.19 18.81 4.13
CA ALA A 92 -19.85 19.17 2.86
C ALA A 92 -19.64 20.64 2.50
N ASN A 93 -19.67 21.55 3.50
CA ASN A 93 -19.44 22.98 3.30
C ASN A 93 -18.02 23.26 2.76
N VAL A 94 -16.97 22.67 3.36
CA VAL A 94 -15.60 22.89 2.92
C VAL A 94 -15.36 22.25 1.56
N ILE A 95 -15.91 21.06 1.31
CA ILE A 95 -15.87 20.39 0.01
C ILE A 95 -16.49 21.28 -1.08
N ALA A 96 -17.69 21.81 -0.85
CA ALA A 96 -18.36 22.71 -1.79
C ALA A 96 -17.54 23.98 -2.07
N LYS A 97 -16.99 24.62 -1.02
CA LYS A 97 -16.13 25.79 -1.17
C LYS A 97 -14.90 25.52 -2.04
N MET A 98 -14.18 24.43 -1.74
CA MET A 98 -13.00 24.04 -2.53
C MET A 98 -13.35 23.69 -3.97
N ALA A 99 -14.47 22.99 -4.23
CA ALA A 99 -14.93 22.64 -5.57
C ALA A 99 -15.27 23.84 -6.44
N HIS A 100 -15.75 24.93 -5.81
CA HIS A 100 -16.16 26.14 -6.50
C HIS A 100 -15.19 27.33 -6.36
N GLY A 101 -14.00 27.11 -5.76
CA GLY A 101 -12.98 28.14 -5.61
C GLY A 101 -13.36 29.25 -4.63
N ILE A 102 -14.26 29.01 -3.67
CA ILE A 102 -14.63 29.97 -2.63
C ILE A 102 -13.55 29.96 -1.56
N ALA A 103 -12.84 31.07 -1.42
CA ALA A 103 -11.68 31.26 -0.54
C ALA A 103 -11.96 32.37 0.49
N ASP A 104 -12.93 32.13 1.38
CA ASP A 104 -13.43 33.09 2.34
C ASP A 104 -12.91 32.85 3.78
N ASP A 105 -12.05 31.86 3.96
CA ASP A 105 -11.39 31.55 5.23
C ASP A 105 -9.92 31.13 4.99
N MET A 106 -9.14 31.02 6.09
CA MET A 106 -7.72 30.69 6.04
C MET A 106 -7.44 29.34 5.35
N LEU A 107 -8.28 28.32 5.58
CA LEU A 107 -8.12 27.00 5.02
C LEU A 107 -8.34 26.99 3.49
N THR A 108 -9.48 27.51 3.06
CA THR A 108 -9.86 27.49 1.64
C THR A 108 -8.97 28.40 0.80
N THR A 109 -8.52 29.53 1.36
CA THR A 109 -7.54 30.43 0.72
C THR A 109 -6.20 29.73 0.53
N THR A 110 -5.69 29.01 1.55
CA THR A 110 -4.42 28.28 1.47
C THR A 110 -4.50 27.12 0.47
N VAL A 111 -5.60 26.36 0.50
CA VAL A 111 -5.82 25.23 -0.42
C VAL A 111 -5.86 25.73 -1.88
N LEU A 112 -6.53 26.85 -2.15
CA LEU A 112 -6.62 27.43 -3.49
C LEU A 112 -5.25 27.91 -4.01
N ALA A 113 -4.39 28.44 -3.12
CA ALA A 113 -3.05 28.92 -3.47
C ALA A 113 -2.01 27.81 -3.63
N ALA A 114 -2.26 26.62 -3.06
CA ALA A 114 -1.28 25.55 -3.01
C ALA A 114 -1.15 24.79 -4.34
N LYS A 115 0.10 24.45 -4.70
CA LYS A 115 0.44 23.65 -5.89
C LYS A 115 0.74 22.18 -5.57
N CYS A 116 0.99 21.84 -4.30
CA CYS A 116 1.25 20.48 -3.86
C CYS A 116 0.00 19.60 -4.00
N PRO A 117 0.17 18.26 -3.95
CA PRO A 117 -0.94 17.30 -3.91
C PRO A 117 -1.92 17.61 -2.76
N LYS A 118 -3.20 17.41 -3.01
CA LYS A 118 -4.29 17.68 -2.08
C LYS A 118 -5.12 16.43 -1.84
N LEU A 119 -5.22 16.03 -0.59
CA LEU A 119 -6.01 14.89 -0.13
C LEU A 119 -7.23 15.43 0.62
N VAL A 120 -8.40 14.86 0.34
CA VAL A 120 -9.66 15.27 0.97
C VAL A 120 -10.36 14.05 1.54
N SER A 121 -10.63 14.04 2.83
CA SER A 121 -11.33 12.95 3.52
C SER A 121 -12.70 13.41 4.00
N PRO A 122 -13.77 13.09 3.25
CA PRO A 122 -15.14 13.46 3.63
C PRO A 122 -15.55 12.81 4.95
N ALA A 123 -16.23 13.59 5.82
CA ALA A 123 -16.84 13.07 7.03
C ALA A 123 -18.12 13.86 7.35
N MET A 124 -19.26 13.18 7.23
CA MET A 124 -20.58 13.76 7.42
C MET A 124 -21.65 12.67 7.59
N ASN A 125 -22.88 13.05 7.88
CA ASN A 125 -24.04 12.14 7.86
C ASN A 125 -24.20 11.48 6.47
N THR A 126 -24.70 10.25 6.44
CA THR A 126 -24.89 9.48 5.19
C THR A 126 -25.73 10.23 4.16
N GLY A 127 -26.88 10.81 4.57
CA GLY A 127 -27.73 11.57 3.66
C GLY A 127 -27.07 12.83 3.09
N MET A 128 -26.14 13.44 3.83
CA MET A 128 -25.32 14.55 3.30
C MET A 128 -24.27 14.06 2.32
N LEU A 129 -23.64 12.91 2.59
CA LEU A 129 -22.64 12.34 1.71
C LEU A 129 -23.25 11.85 0.39
N GLU A 130 -24.39 11.16 0.47
CA GLU A 130 -25.09 10.59 -0.70
C GLU A 130 -25.88 11.65 -1.48
N ASN A 131 -25.98 12.87 -0.95
CA ASN A 131 -26.63 13.98 -1.67
C ASN A 131 -25.94 14.22 -3.01
N PRO A 132 -26.68 14.27 -4.14
CA PRO A 132 -26.10 14.47 -5.47
C PRO A 132 -25.18 15.69 -5.55
N ILE A 133 -25.51 16.79 -4.88
CA ILE A 133 -24.68 18.00 -4.84
C ILE A 133 -23.31 17.72 -4.18
N THR A 134 -23.27 16.92 -3.11
CA THR A 134 -22.02 16.54 -2.46
C THR A 134 -21.19 15.62 -3.35
N GLN A 135 -21.84 14.66 -4.02
CA GLN A 135 -21.17 13.75 -4.96
C GLN A 135 -20.61 14.51 -6.17
N ASP A 136 -21.35 15.45 -6.74
CA ASP A 136 -20.88 16.31 -7.84
C ASP A 136 -19.68 17.18 -7.40
N ASN A 137 -19.70 17.70 -6.18
CA ASN A 137 -18.58 18.45 -5.64
C ASN A 137 -17.34 17.58 -5.43
N LEU A 138 -17.48 16.35 -4.95
CA LEU A 138 -16.38 15.40 -4.81
C LEU A 138 -15.78 15.04 -6.18
N ALA A 139 -16.62 14.69 -7.16
CA ALA A 139 -16.19 14.42 -8.53
C ALA A 139 -15.52 15.65 -9.17
N THR A 140 -15.97 16.86 -8.86
CA THR A 140 -15.33 18.11 -9.29
C THR A 140 -13.94 18.28 -8.68
N LEU A 141 -13.75 17.97 -7.41
CA LEU A 141 -12.43 17.99 -6.78
C LEU A 141 -11.49 16.96 -7.42
N GLU A 142 -11.95 15.73 -7.69
CA GLU A 142 -11.16 14.70 -8.38
C GLU A 142 -10.73 15.16 -9.78
N ARG A 143 -11.65 15.76 -10.54
CA ARG A 143 -11.35 16.35 -11.86
C ARG A 143 -10.27 17.44 -11.79
N TYR A 144 -10.18 18.17 -10.67
CA TYR A 144 -9.14 19.19 -10.43
C TYR A 144 -7.88 18.63 -9.78
N GLY A 145 -7.74 17.28 -9.71
CA GLY A 145 -6.53 16.62 -9.25
C GLY A 145 -6.42 16.45 -7.73
N PHE A 146 -7.52 16.62 -7.00
CA PHE A 146 -7.57 16.21 -5.60
C PHE A 146 -7.73 14.70 -5.49
N THR A 147 -7.11 14.08 -4.51
CA THR A 147 -7.38 12.69 -4.17
C THR A 147 -8.45 12.64 -3.07
N VAL A 148 -9.60 12.09 -3.38
CA VAL A 148 -10.66 11.86 -2.40
C VAL A 148 -10.40 10.54 -1.69
N ILE A 149 -10.21 10.61 -0.36
CA ILE A 149 -10.06 9.42 0.49
C ILE A 149 -11.47 8.95 0.87
N PRO A 150 -11.89 7.74 0.46
CA PRO A 150 -13.23 7.25 0.73
C PRO A 150 -13.55 7.22 2.23
N SER A 151 -14.75 7.63 2.60
CA SER A 151 -15.25 7.46 3.98
C SER A 151 -15.54 5.99 4.28
N GLU A 152 -15.42 5.62 5.55
CA GLU A 152 -15.81 4.28 6.02
C GLU A 152 -17.30 4.20 6.30
N SER A 153 -17.84 2.97 6.21
CA SER A 153 -19.18 2.64 6.70
C SER A 153 -19.12 2.21 8.16
N GLY A 154 -20.15 2.55 8.93
CA GLY A 154 -20.24 2.16 10.34
C GLY A 154 -21.27 3.00 11.11
N VAL A 155 -21.23 2.89 12.43
CA VAL A 155 -22.09 3.71 13.30
C VAL A 155 -21.58 5.15 13.29
N LEU A 156 -22.44 6.08 12.92
CA LEU A 156 -22.20 7.53 12.91
C LEU A 156 -22.54 8.16 14.26
N ALA A 157 -22.12 9.41 14.46
CA ALA A 157 -22.42 10.15 15.70
C ALA A 157 -23.94 10.38 15.95
N CYS A 158 -24.74 10.40 14.88
CA CYS A 158 -26.20 10.44 14.95
C CYS A 158 -26.85 9.06 15.27
N LYS A 159 -26.06 8.01 15.52
CA LYS A 159 -26.44 6.61 15.73
C LYS A 159 -26.96 5.88 14.49
N ASP A 160 -27.02 6.51 13.34
CA ASP A 160 -27.30 5.84 12.08
C ASP A 160 -26.13 4.94 11.68
N VAL A 161 -26.42 3.88 10.92
CA VAL A 161 -25.41 3.00 10.33
C VAL A 161 -25.36 3.28 8.82
N GLY A 162 -24.21 3.72 8.34
CA GLY A 162 -24.06 4.03 6.93
C GLY A 162 -22.67 4.55 6.59
N SER A 163 -22.53 5.05 5.36
CA SER A 163 -21.32 5.72 4.86
C SER A 163 -21.19 7.13 5.47
N GLY A 164 -19.95 7.68 5.46
CA GLY A 164 -19.69 9.05 5.90
C GLY A 164 -18.84 9.19 7.17
N ARG A 165 -18.38 8.06 7.72
CA ARG A 165 -17.44 8.04 8.83
C ARG A 165 -16.03 8.38 8.34
N LEU A 166 -15.30 9.25 9.06
CA LEU A 166 -13.88 9.48 8.80
C LEU A 166 -13.12 8.16 8.93
N PRO A 167 -12.29 7.78 7.95
CA PRO A 167 -11.46 6.59 8.01
C PRO A 167 -10.59 6.56 9.28
N LYS A 168 -10.06 5.37 9.58
CA LYS A 168 -9.09 5.22 10.66
C LYS A 168 -7.84 6.05 10.36
N GLU A 169 -7.15 6.45 11.40
CA GLU A 169 -5.98 7.34 11.31
C GLU A 169 -4.84 6.72 10.52
N ASP A 170 -4.67 5.39 10.58
CA ASP A 170 -3.68 4.63 9.79
C ASP A 170 -3.95 4.71 8.28
N VAL A 171 -5.22 4.73 7.87
CA VAL A 171 -5.62 4.93 6.47
C VAL A 171 -5.20 6.32 5.98
N LEU A 172 -5.50 7.38 6.75
CA LEU A 172 -5.12 8.75 6.40
C LEU A 172 -3.60 8.90 6.29
N LEU A 173 -2.86 8.29 7.22
CA LEU A 173 -1.40 8.27 7.18
C LEU A 173 -0.87 7.53 5.94
N GLU A 174 -1.48 6.41 5.56
CA GLU A 174 -1.07 5.64 4.39
C GLU A 174 -1.25 6.43 3.08
N TYR A 175 -2.32 7.22 2.95
CA TYR A 175 -2.51 8.15 1.82
C TYR A 175 -1.44 9.24 1.78
N ILE A 176 -1.10 9.85 2.93
CA ILE A 176 0.00 10.83 3.00
C ILE A 176 1.32 10.19 2.61
N LEU A 177 1.65 9.03 3.20
CA LEU A 177 2.87 8.29 2.88
C LEU A 177 2.93 7.90 1.40
N HIS A 178 1.84 7.37 0.86
CA HIS A 178 1.75 7.07 -0.57
C HIS A 178 2.05 8.30 -1.42
N THR A 179 1.59 9.49 -1.00
CA THR A 179 1.76 10.71 -1.79
C THR A 179 3.20 11.24 -1.77
N ILE A 180 3.88 11.26 -0.59
CA ILE A 180 5.12 12.02 -0.43
C ILE A 180 6.32 11.25 0.14
N ALA A 181 6.13 10.00 0.65
CA ALA A 181 7.21 9.30 1.37
C ALA A 181 8.31 8.77 0.45
N ARG A 182 8.02 8.56 -0.83
CA ARG A 182 8.96 8.01 -1.82
C ARG A 182 8.87 8.76 -3.14
N PRO A 183 9.98 8.87 -3.90
CA PRO A 183 9.92 9.28 -5.30
C PRO A 183 8.99 8.34 -6.09
N LYS A 184 8.34 8.86 -7.12
CA LYS A 184 7.47 8.08 -8.02
C LYS A 184 8.25 7.54 -9.22
N ASP A 185 9.39 6.94 -8.96
CA ASP A 185 10.35 6.47 -9.95
C ASP A 185 9.94 5.18 -10.68
N LEU A 186 8.90 4.50 -10.19
CA LEU A 186 8.25 3.38 -10.87
C LEU A 186 6.93 3.78 -11.56
N ALA A 187 6.62 5.08 -11.65
CA ALA A 187 5.41 5.54 -12.31
C ALA A 187 5.37 5.11 -13.79
N GLY A 188 4.21 4.63 -14.23
CA GLY A 188 4.00 4.11 -15.59
C GLY A 188 4.39 2.64 -15.77
N LEU A 189 4.99 1.98 -14.77
CA LEU A 189 5.26 0.54 -14.81
C LEU A 189 4.07 -0.25 -14.23
N ARG A 190 3.67 -1.31 -14.94
CA ARG A 190 2.69 -2.32 -14.51
C ARG A 190 3.46 -3.48 -13.90
N ILE A 191 3.34 -3.63 -12.58
CA ILE A 191 4.10 -4.63 -11.81
C ILE A 191 3.15 -5.68 -11.25
N ALA A 192 3.31 -6.93 -11.64
CA ALA A 192 2.61 -8.06 -11.03
C ALA A 192 3.50 -8.71 -9.97
N VAL A 193 2.96 -8.90 -8.76
CA VAL A 193 3.64 -9.55 -7.66
C VAL A 193 2.82 -10.75 -7.20
N THR A 194 3.43 -11.94 -7.14
CA THR A 194 2.77 -13.08 -6.51
C THR A 194 3.21 -13.22 -5.05
N ALA A 195 2.29 -13.63 -4.17
CA ALA A 195 2.54 -13.71 -2.73
C ALA A 195 1.80 -14.87 -2.05
N GLY A 196 2.26 -15.25 -0.88
CA GLY A 196 1.60 -16.28 -0.07
C GLY A 196 1.80 -17.70 -0.60
N PRO A 197 1.27 -18.70 0.10
CA PRO A 197 1.28 -20.09 -0.33
C PRO A 197 0.06 -20.42 -1.18
N THR A 198 0.18 -21.40 -2.08
CA THR A 198 -0.99 -22.08 -2.63
C THR A 198 -1.44 -23.21 -1.70
N GLN A 199 -2.69 -23.58 -1.81
CA GLN A 199 -3.32 -24.66 -1.03
C GLN A 199 -3.93 -25.66 -2.01
N GLU A 200 -3.44 -26.90 -1.95
CA GLU A 200 -3.89 -27.96 -2.85
C GLU A 200 -4.78 -28.93 -2.05
N ALA A 201 -6.07 -28.87 -2.32
CA ALA A 201 -7.07 -29.60 -1.55
C ALA A 201 -6.85 -31.14 -1.63
N LEU A 202 -6.88 -31.80 -0.49
CA LEU A 202 -6.92 -33.26 -0.36
C LEU A 202 -8.36 -33.73 -0.22
N ASP A 203 -9.14 -33.00 0.59
CA ASP A 203 -10.57 -33.19 0.81
C ASP A 203 -11.17 -31.83 1.26
N PRO A 204 -12.49 -31.71 1.55
CA PRO A 204 -13.08 -30.44 1.97
C PRO A 204 -12.52 -29.84 3.27
N VAL A 205 -11.66 -30.58 4.00
CA VAL A 205 -11.15 -30.17 5.33
C VAL A 205 -9.64 -29.97 5.33
N ARG A 206 -8.90 -30.68 4.47
CA ARG A 206 -7.44 -30.75 4.49
C ARG A 206 -6.84 -30.41 3.14
N TYR A 207 -5.67 -29.79 3.16
CA TYR A 207 -4.90 -29.41 1.97
C TYR A 207 -3.40 -29.54 2.22
N LEU A 208 -2.65 -29.64 1.13
CA LEU A 208 -1.18 -29.50 1.10
C LEU A 208 -0.85 -28.03 0.87
N THR A 209 0.12 -27.51 1.60
CA THR A 209 0.57 -26.12 1.46
C THR A 209 2.01 -25.94 1.91
N ASN A 210 2.59 -24.79 1.59
CA ASN A 210 3.91 -24.35 2.03
C ASN A 210 3.82 -23.46 3.29
N HIS A 211 4.90 -23.36 4.07
CA HIS A 211 4.96 -22.52 5.27
C HIS A 211 5.02 -21.00 5.02
N SER A 212 4.82 -20.54 3.78
CA SER A 212 4.88 -19.12 3.45
C SER A 212 3.79 -18.31 4.15
N THR A 213 4.14 -17.14 4.65
CA THR A 213 3.20 -16.18 5.25
C THR A 213 2.81 -15.06 4.30
N GLY A 214 3.41 -14.98 3.11
CA GLY A 214 3.16 -13.91 2.14
C GLY A 214 3.88 -12.58 2.41
N LYS A 215 4.46 -12.38 3.60
CA LYS A 215 5.04 -11.10 4.03
C LYS A 215 5.98 -10.45 3.02
N MET A 216 6.84 -11.22 2.32
CA MET A 216 7.80 -10.66 1.37
C MET A 216 7.10 -10.12 0.11
N GLY A 217 6.18 -10.89 -0.49
CA GLY A 217 5.41 -10.44 -1.65
C GLY A 217 4.53 -9.22 -1.33
N TYR A 218 3.90 -9.19 -0.15
CA TYR A 218 3.15 -8.02 0.31
C TYR A 218 4.04 -6.79 0.51
N ALA A 219 5.26 -6.96 1.04
CA ALA A 219 6.23 -5.88 1.17
C ALA A 219 6.66 -5.33 -0.20
N LEU A 220 6.89 -6.21 -1.20
CA LEU A 220 7.21 -5.84 -2.57
C LEU A 220 6.06 -5.07 -3.24
N ALA A 221 4.83 -5.58 -3.14
CA ALA A 221 3.65 -4.91 -3.69
C ALA A 221 3.45 -3.52 -3.07
N ARG A 222 3.57 -3.41 -1.74
CA ARG A 222 3.49 -2.13 -1.03
C ARG A 222 4.60 -1.17 -1.44
N ALA A 223 5.85 -1.62 -1.52
CA ALA A 223 6.97 -0.77 -1.91
C ALA A 223 6.82 -0.26 -3.36
N ALA A 224 6.41 -1.13 -4.29
CA ALA A 224 6.16 -0.76 -5.67
C ALA A 224 5.02 0.27 -5.80
N ALA A 225 3.89 0.06 -5.10
CA ALA A 225 2.78 1.01 -5.07
C ALA A 225 3.20 2.37 -4.49
N MET A 226 3.95 2.39 -3.37
CA MET A 226 4.47 3.62 -2.77
C MET A 226 5.42 4.38 -3.71
N ARG A 227 6.07 3.69 -4.64
CA ARG A 227 6.94 4.26 -5.68
C ARG A 227 6.18 4.58 -6.98
N GLY A 228 4.85 4.46 -7.00
CA GLY A 228 3.97 4.91 -8.08
C GLY A 228 3.72 3.93 -9.20
N ALA A 229 4.10 2.66 -9.06
CA ALA A 229 3.74 1.62 -10.02
C ALA A 229 2.24 1.30 -9.98
N ASP A 230 1.70 0.85 -11.12
CA ASP A 230 0.41 0.16 -11.17
C ASP A 230 0.64 -1.31 -10.78
N VAL A 231 0.18 -1.69 -9.59
CA VAL A 231 0.53 -2.98 -8.98
C VAL A 231 -0.66 -3.91 -8.95
N THR A 232 -0.48 -5.12 -9.49
CA THR A 232 -1.38 -6.25 -9.28
C THR A 232 -0.75 -7.23 -8.29
N LEU A 233 -1.41 -7.45 -7.14
CA LEU A 233 -1.01 -8.43 -6.14
C LEU A 233 -1.85 -9.70 -6.31
N ILE A 234 -1.22 -10.77 -6.79
CA ILE A 234 -1.81 -12.11 -6.97
C ILE A 234 -1.39 -12.94 -5.76
N HIS A 235 -2.31 -13.31 -4.88
CA HIS A 235 -1.89 -13.93 -3.62
C HIS A 235 -2.74 -15.12 -3.23
N GLY A 236 -2.06 -16.12 -2.65
CA GLY A 236 -2.71 -17.20 -1.90
C GLY A 236 -3.31 -16.71 -0.59
N GLU A 237 -4.00 -17.58 0.13
CA GLU A 237 -4.63 -17.21 1.40
C GLU A 237 -3.57 -16.86 2.46
N THR A 238 -3.71 -15.67 3.06
CA THR A 238 -2.83 -15.17 4.11
C THR A 238 -3.64 -14.45 5.20
N ALA A 239 -3.06 -14.32 6.40
CA ALA A 239 -3.64 -13.51 7.48
C ALA A 239 -3.28 -12.00 7.36
N LEU A 240 -2.62 -11.60 6.27
CA LEU A 240 -2.20 -10.21 6.08
C LEU A 240 -3.37 -9.34 5.63
N GLN A 241 -3.33 -8.07 6.02
CA GLN A 241 -4.30 -7.09 5.53
C GLN A 241 -4.02 -6.76 4.06
N PRO A 242 -5.06 -6.48 3.25
CA PRO A 242 -4.89 -6.07 1.87
C PRO A 242 -3.91 -4.89 1.72
N VAL A 243 -3.13 -4.89 0.67
CA VAL A 243 -2.23 -3.79 0.34
C VAL A 243 -3.02 -2.71 -0.40
N ARG A 244 -3.05 -1.50 0.16
CA ARG A 244 -3.72 -0.36 -0.51
C ARG A 244 -2.98 0.04 -1.78
N PHE A 245 -3.69 0.67 -2.69
CA PHE A 245 -3.16 1.14 -3.98
C PHE A 245 -2.65 0.01 -4.88
N THR A 246 -3.22 -1.19 -4.73
CA THR A 246 -2.96 -2.33 -5.59
C THR A 246 -4.27 -2.95 -6.08
N THR A 247 -4.22 -3.57 -7.25
CA THR A 247 -5.29 -4.47 -7.70
C THR A 247 -5.09 -5.81 -7.02
N ASP A 248 -6.06 -6.22 -6.19
CA ASP A 248 -6.02 -7.44 -5.41
C ASP A 248 -6.64 -8.61 -6.19
N VAL A 249 -5.87 -9.72 -6.31
CA VAL A 249 -6.28 -10.92 -7.05
C VAL A 249 -6.06 -12.15 -6.17
N PRO A 250 -7.06 -12.52 -5.34
CA PRO A 250 -6.95 -13.70 -4.50
C PRO A 250 -7.04 -14.99 -5.33
N VAL A 251 -6.19 -15.96 -4.99
CA VAL A 251 -6.18 -17.30 -5.57
C VAL A 251 -6.01 -18.32 -4.46
N THR A 252 -6.39 -19.57 -4.71
CA THR A 252 -6.23 -20.65 -3.73
C THR A 252 -5.19 -21.66 -4.21
N THR A 253 -5.27 -22.10 -5.45
CA THR A 253 -4.46 -23.21 -5.99
C THR A 253 -3.34 -22.73 -6.90
N ALA A 254 -2.34 -23.59 -7.12
CA ALA A 254 -1.28 -23.37 -8.11
C ALA A 254 -1.84 -23.17 -9.52
N GLN A 255 -2.92 -23.89 -9.86
CA GLN A 255 -3.61 -23.72 -11.14
C GLN A 255 -4.21 -22.33 -11.30
N GLN A 256 -4.92 -21.83 -10.28
CA GLN A 256 -5.50 -20.49 -10.30
C GLN A 256 -4.41 -19.40 -10.37
N MET A 257 -3.31 -19.58 -9.64
CA MET A 257 -2.17 -18.65 -9.73
C MET A 257 -1.53 -18.67 -11.12
N TYR A 258 -1.38 -19.84 -11.72
CA TYR A 258 -0.91 -19.97 -13.11
C TYR A 258 -1.80 -19.21 -14.09
N GLU A 259 -3.12 -19.38 -14.01
CA GLU A 259 -4.10 -18.70 -14.87
C GLU A 259 -4.09 -17.17 -14.64
N ALA A 260 -4.05 -16.75 -13.38
CA ALA A 260 -4.01 -15.33 -13.01
C ALA A 260 -2.75 -14.62 -13.53
N VAL A 261 -1.59 -15.28 -13.47
CA VAL A 261 -0.34 -14.74 -13.98
C VAL A 261 -0.32 -14.75 -15.52
N THR A 262 -0.64 -15.89 -16.15
CA THR A 262 -0.52 -16.03 -17.60
C THR A 262 -1.48 -15.15 -18.38
N SER A 263 -2.70 -14.91 -17.85
CA SER A 263 -3.68 -14.03 -18.49
C SER A 263 -3.31 -12.54 -18.45
N ARG A 264 -2.41 -12.13 -17.54
CA ARG A 264 -1.96 -10.73 -17.38
C ARG A 264 -0.55 -10.48 -17.88
N PHE A 265 0.16 -11.54 -18.27
CA PHE A 265 1.59 -11.47 -18.54
C PHE A 265 1.95 -10.49 -19.66
N GLU A 266 1.17 -10.45 -20.73
CA GLU A 266 1.42 -9.58 -21.88
C GLU A 266 1.29 -8.09 -21.55
N ASP A 267 0.40 -7.76 -20.61
CA ASP A 267 0.19 -6.39 -20.10
C ASP A 267 1.09 -6.03 -18.91
N THR A 268 1.96 -6.94 -18.46
CA THR A 268 2.86 -6.73 -17.32
C THR A 268 4.22 -6.27 -17.79
N ASP A 269 4.79 -5.26 -17.14
CA ASP A 269 6.15 -4.78 -17.41
C ASP A 269 7.19 -5.47 -16.54
N VAL A 270 6.82 -5.79 -15.29
CA VAL A 270 7.68 -6.49 -14.32
C VAL A 270 6.85 -7.55 -13.60
N LEU A 271 7.30 -8.79 -13.62
CA LEU A 271 6.70 -9.87 -12.85
C LEU A 271 7.67 -10.33 -11.75
N ILE A 272 7.19 -10.28 -10.49
CA ILE A 272 7.94 -10.72 -9.31
C ILE A 272 7.24 -11.94 -8.71
N MET A 273 7.83 -13.12 -8.88
CA MET A 273 7.29 -14.39 -8.41
C MET A 273 7.80 -14.71 -7.00
N ALA A 274 7.14 -14.12 -5.97
CA ALA A 274 7.51 -14.30 -4.55
C ALA A 274 6.58 -15.29 -3.81
N ALA A 275 5.55 -15.82 -4.47
CA ALA A 275 4.66 -16.83 -3.90
C ALA A 275 5.38 -18.17 -3.71
N ALA A 276 4.98 -18.91 -2.69
CA ALA A 276 5.37 -20.29 -2.47
C ALA A 276 4.33 -21.23 -3.11
N VAL A 277 4.45 -21.38 -4.43
CA VAL A 277 3.58 -22.24 -5.23
C VAL A 277 3.94 -23.70 -4.93
N ALA A 278 2.93 -24.55 -4.71
CA ALA A 278 3.16 -25.98 -4.53
C ALA A 278 3.62 -26.62 -5.86
N ASP A 279 4.68 -27.44 -5.82
CA ASP A 279 5.17 -28.18 -6.98
C ASP A 279 4.31 -29.42 -7.28
N TYR A 280 3.56 -29.87 -6.29
CA TYR A 280 2.70 -31.07 -6.36
C TYR A 280 1.32 -30.78 -5.78
N ARG A 281 0.31 -31.44 -6.35
CA ARG A 281 -1.06 -31.46 -5.83
C ARG A 281 -1.55 -32.90 -5.73
N PRO A 282 -2.56 -33.22 -4.88
CA PRO A 282 -3.21 -34.51 -4.90
C PRO A 282 -3.76 -34.84 -6.29
N ALA A 283 -3.49 -36.07 -6.77
CA ALA A 283 -3.96 -36.54 -8.09
C ALA A 283 -5.51 -36.63 -8.15
N ALA A 284 -6.16 -36.75 -7.00
CA ALA A 284 -7.60 -36.71 -6.87
C ALA A 284 -7.99 -36.03 -5.56
N VAL A 285 -9.02 -35.19 -5.61
CA VAL A 285 -9.62 -34.55 -4.43
C VAL A 285 -10.84 -35.34 -4.01
N ALA A 286 -10.89 -35.78 -2.76
CA ALA A 286 -12.03 -36.52 -2.23
C ALA A 286 -13.22 -35.55 -2.00
N ASN A 287 -14.44 -35.97 -2.40
CA ASN A 287 -15.65 -35.17 -2.20
C ASN A 287 -16.05 -35.06 -0.72
N ASP A 288 -15.70 -36.08 0.08
CA ASP A 288 -15.97 -36.13 1.50
C ASP A 288 -14.68 -36.22 2.30
N LYS A 289 -14.74 -35.77 3.58
CA LYS A 289 -13.61 -35.91 4.51
C LYS A 289 -13.14 -37.38 4.56
N ILE A 290 -11.90 -37.61 4.20
CA ILE A 290 -11.27 -38.93 4.25
C ILE A 290 -11.27 -39.41 5.70
N LYS A 291 -11.99 -40.50 5.97
CA LYS A 291 -12.07 -41.10 7.32
C LYS A 291 -10.79 -41.86 7.64
N LYS A 292 -10.39 -41.83 8.90
CA LYS A 292 -9.27 -42.62 9.40
C LYS A 292 -9.60 -44.13 9.21
N LYS A 293 -8.64 -44.84 8.63
CA LYS A 293 -8.67 -46.31 8.49
C LYS A 293 -7.51 -46.90 9.29
N ASP A 294 -7.58 -48.17 9.59
CA ASP A 294 -6.46 -48.89 10.18
C ASP A 294 -5.34 -49.03 9.15
N GLY A 295 -4.11 -48.75 9.58
CA GLY A 295 -2.91 -48.74 8.74
C GLY A 295 -2.50 -47.39 8.15
N ASP A 296 -1.40 -47.36 7.41
CA ASP A 296 -0.84 -46.19 6.78
C ASP A 296 -1.64 -45.78 5.53
N MET A 297 -1.64 -44.48 5.24
CA MET A 297 -2.28 -43.91 4.06
C MET A 297 -1.23 -43.27 3.16
N SER A 298 -1.22 -43.61 1.88
CA SER A 298 -0.47 -42.91 0.85
C SER A 298 -1.38 -42.00 0.04
N ILE A 299 -0.86 -40.81 -0.29
CA ILE A 299 -1.57 -39.82 -1.10
C ILE A 299 -0.84 -39.72 -2.44
N PRO A 300 -1.45 -40.20 -3.54
CA PRO A 300 -0.89 -39.98 -4.87
C PRO A 300 -0.87 -38.49 -5.18
N VAL A 301 0.26 -38.00 -5.67
CA VAL A 301 0.41 -36.60 -6.08
C VAL A 301 0.85 -36.50 -7.54
N GLU A 302 0.45 -35.41 -8.20
CA GLU A 302 0.85 -35.06 -9.54
C GLU A 302 1.49 -33.66 -9.56
N ARG A 303 2.26 -33.34 -10.60
CA ARG A 303 2.91 -32.03 -10.73
C ARG A 303 1.90 -30.95 -11.04
N THR A 304 2.11 -29.78 -10.43
CA THR A 304 1.40 -28.53 -10.78
C THR A 304 2.05 -27.86 -11.99
N PRO A 305 1.37 -26.90 -12.65
CA PRO A 305 1.95 -26.14 -13.76
C PRO A 305 3.16 -25.31 -13.30
N ASP A 306 4.27 -25.37 -14.04
CA ASP A 306 5.42 -24.49 -13.82
C ASP A 306 5.18 -23.12 -14.48
N ILE A 307 4.80 -22.13 -13.66
CA ILE A 307 4.47 -20.79 -14.13
C ILE A 307 5.67 -20.16 -14.83
N LEU A 308 6.83 -20.08 -14.17
CA LEU A 308 8.04 -19.46 -14.74
C LEU A 308 8.56 -20.22 -15.95
N GLY A 309 8.47 -21.57 -15.94
CA GLY A 309 8.84 -22.39 -17.08
C GLY A 309 7.95 -22.14 -18.31
N THR A 310 6.69 -21.78 -18.10
CA THR A 310 5.74 -21.46 -19.18
C THR A 310 5.91 -20.07 -19.74
N ILE A 311 6.11 -19.05 -18.86
CA ILE A 311 6.16 -17.65 -19.29
C ILE A 311 7.56 -17.21 -19.75
N GLY A 312 8.64 -17.82 -19.22
CA GLY A 312 10.01 -17.48 -19.61
C GLY A 312 10.27 -17.52 -21.12
N PRO A 313 9.86 -18.57 -21.85
CA PRO A 313 9.95 -18.60 -23.32
C PRO A 313 9.08 -17.55 -24.04
N ARG A 314 8.02 -17.05 -23.40
CA ARG A 314 7.11 -16.03 -23.95
C ARG A 314 7.55 -14.60 -23.63
N LYS A 315 8.63 -14.42 -22.86
CA LYS A 315 9.14 -13.11 -22.48
C LYS A 315 9.53 -12.28 -23.71
N ALA A 316 8.99 -11.05 -23.81
CA ALA A 316 9.33 -10.07 -24.84
C ALA A 316 10.00 -8.85 -24.19
N HIS A 317 9.23 -7.97 -23.57
CA HIS A 317 9.69 -6.74 -22.91
C HIS A 317 9.71 -6.84 -21.37
N GLN A 318 9.11 -7.89 -20.85
CA GLN A 318 8.92 -8.08 -19.42
C GLN A 318 10.25 -8.32 -18.69
N PHE A 319 10.37 -7.76 -17.49
CA PHE A 319 11.41 -8.15 -16.53
C PHE A 319 10.87 -9.25 -15.61
N LEU A 320 11.56 -10.38 -15.58
CA LEU A 320 11.17 -11.55 -14.77
C LEU A 320 12.07 -11.70 -13.55
N CYS A 321 11.50 -11.58 -12.36
CA CYS A 321 12.17 -11.81 -11.08
C CYS A 321 11.56 -13.04 -10.39
N GLY A 322 12.35 -14.10 -10.22
CA GLY A 322 11.96 -15.29 -9.48
C GLY A 322 12.52 -15.29 -8.06
N PHE A 323 11.82 -15.95 -7.14
CA PHE A 323 12.35 -16.27 -5.82
C PHE A 323 12.85 -17.70 -5.76
N SER A 324 13.94 -17.91 -5.07
CA SER A 324 14.52 -19.23 -4.83
C SER A 324 14.77 -19.40 -3.34
N MET A 325 14.57 -20.61 -2.88
CA MET A 325 14.79 -21.00 -1.52
C MET A 325 15.67 -22.24 -1.53
N GLU A 326 16.93 -22.06 -1.17
CA GLU A 326 17.93 -23.12 -1.22
C GLU A 326 18.59 -23.31 0.14
N THR A 327 18.89 -24.54 0.47
CA THR A 327 19.57 -24.92 1.71
C THR A 327 21.06 -25.25 1.50
N ARG A 328 21.47 -25.46 0.23
CA ARG A 328 22.86 -25.76 -0.20
C ARG A 328 23.11 -25.12 -1.56
N ASP A 329 24.35 -24.75 -1.83
CA ASP A 329 24.83 -24.26 -3.12
C ASP A 329 23.91 -23.16 -3.73
N LEU A 330 23.53 -22.19 -2.85
CA LEU A 330 22.50 -21.19 -3.09
C LEU A 330 22.72 -20.43 -4.40
N VAL A 331 23.96 -19.96 -4.65
CA VAL A 331 24.27 -19.16 -5.85
C VAL A 331 24.24 -20.05 -7.11
N GLU A 332 24.80 -21.25 -7.07
CA GLU A 332 24.88 -22.15 -8.22
C GLU A 332 23.49 -22.63 -8.65
N ASN A 333 22.68 -23.15 -7.71
CA ASN A 333 21.33 -23.61 -7.99
C ASN A 333 20.40 -22.48 -8.48
N SER A 334 20.53 -21.29 -7.91
CA SER A 334 19.71 -20.13 -8.31
C SER A 334 20.16 -19.57 -9.67
N SER A 335 21.46 -19.59 -9.99
CA SER A 335 21.96 -19.20 -11.31
C SER A 335 21.50 -20.17 -12.40
N ALA A 336 21.43 -21.47 -12.10
CA ALA A 336 20.87 -22.45 -13.03
C ALA A 336 19.37 -22.17 -13.34
N LYS A 337 18.60 -21.75 -12.33
CA LYS A 337 17.20 -21.34 -12.52
C LYS A 337 17.06 -20.09 -13.40
N LEU A 338 17.96 -19.10 -13.24
CA LEU A 338 17.98 -17.88 -14.02
C LEU A 338 18.06 -18.21 -15.52
N THR A 339 19.01 -19.03 -15.92
CA THR A 339 19.19 -19.43 -17.32
C THR A 339 18.05 -20.32 -17.81
N LYS A 340 17.70 -21.38 -17.04
CA LYS A 340 16.70 -22.38 -17.45
C LYS A 340 15.31 -21.78 -17.67
N LYS A 341 14.94 -20.75 -16.89
CA LYS A 341 13.61 -20.13 -16.94
C LYS A 341 13.61 -18.74 -17.61
N ASN A 342 14.71 -18.35 -18.24
CA ASN A 342 14.89 -17.06 -18.91
C ASN A 342 14.53 -15.86 -18.00
N LEU A 343 15.03 -15.89 -16.74
CA LEU A 343 14.81 -14.83 -15.76
C LEU A 343 15.87 -13.74 -15.89
N ASP A 344 15.53 -12.52 -15.49
CA ASP A 344 16.45 -11.39 -15.41
C ASP A 344 17.10 -11.28 -14.04
N MET A 345 16.39 -11.76 -13.01
CA MET A 345 16.88 -11.78 -11.63
C MET A 345 16.29 -12.95 -10.85
N VAL A 346 17.09 -13.49 -9.94
CA VAL A 346 16.63 -14.42 -8.90
C VAL A 346 16.98 -13.85 -7.53
N VAL A 347 16.00 -13.81 -6.64
CA VAL A 347 16.17 -13.44 -5.23
C VAL A 347 16.26 -14.74 -4.44
N ALA A 348 17.46 -15.06 -3.99
CA ALA A 348 17.73 -16.31 -3.26
C ALA A 348 17.68 -16.07 -1.75
N ASN A 349 16.76 -16.74 -1.05
CA ASN A 349 16.62 -16.70 0.40
C ASN A 349 17.55 -17.71 1.07
N ASN A 350 18.31 -17.27 2.08
CA ASN A 350 19.13 -18.14 2.90
C ASN A 350 18.40 -18.53 4.19
N LEU A 351 17.86 -19.75 4.25
CA LEU A 351 17.12 -20.26 5.42
C LEU A 351 17.99 -20.59 6.63
N LYS A 352 19.32 -20.65 6.49
CA LYS A 352 20.24 -21.01 7.57
C LYS A 352 20.60 -19.83 8.47
N VAL A 353 20.27 -18.61 8.07
CA VAL A 353 20.59 -17.40 8.82
C VAL A 353 19.49 -17.10 9.84
N ALA A 354 19.86 -16.96 11.11
CA ALA A 354 18.93 -16.55 12.16
C ALA A 354 18.34 -15.17 11.82
N GLY A 355 17.01 -15.03 11.91
CA GLY A 355 16.31 -13.79 11.54
C GLY A 355 15.93 -13.71 10.05
N ALA A 356 16.28 -14.71 9.22
CA ALA A 356 15.78 -14.87 7.85
C ALA A 356 14.69 -15.95 7.80
N GLY A 357 13.69 -15.79 6.94
CA GLY A 357 12.67 -16.82 6.72
C GLY A 357 11.24 -16.29 6.60
N PHE A 358 10.26 -17.22 6.60
CA PHE A 358 8.87 -16.91 6.30
C PHE A 358 8.14 -16.06 7.37
N GLY A 359 8.27 -16.43 8.65
CA GLY A 359 7.46 -15.88 9.74
C GLY A 359 7.95 -14.54 10.30
N VAL A 360 9.23 -14.19 10.10
CA VAL A 360 9.88 -12.99 10.66
C VAL A 360 9.70 -11.77 9.75
N ASP A 361 9.93 -10.57 10.29
CA ASP A 361 9.80 -9.31 9.54
C ASP A 361 11.11 -8.86 8.88
N THR A 362 12.19 -9.61 9.12
CA THR A 362 13.51 -9.41 8.53
C THR A 362 13.82 -10.49 7.48
N ASN A 363 14.83 -10.24 6.64
CA ASN A 363 15.34 -11.23 5.70
C ASN A 363 16.81 -10.98 5.36
N VAL A 364 17.48 -12.05 4.89
CA VAL A 364 18.81 -12.03 4.24
C VAL A 364 18.64 -12.68 2.88
N VAL A 365 18.91 -11.94 1.83
CA VAL A 365 18.76 -12.43 0.45
C VAL A 365 20.00 -12.15 -0.38
N THR A 366 20.23 -12.97 -1.38
CA THR A 366 21.22 -12.73 -2.42
C THR A 366 20.48 -12.41 -3.73
N LEU A 367 20.74 -11.25 -4.31
CA LEU A 367 20.26 -10.88 -5.64
C LEU A 367 21.22 -11.48 -6.68
N ILE A 368 20.70 -12.34 -7.55
CA ILE A 368 21.46 -13.02 -8.59
C ILE A 368 20.94 -12.57 -9.94
N THR A 369 21.84 -12.06 -10.76
CA THR A 369 21.58 -11.52 -12.10
C THR A 369 22.59 -12.09 -13.07
N PRO A 370 22.45 -11.89 -14.39
CA PRO A 370 23.48 -12.29 -15.36
C PRO A 370 24.89 -11.72 -15.09
N ASP A 371 24.97 -10.55 -14.41
CA ASP A 371 26.24 -9.89 -14.12
C ASP A 371 26.92 -10.39 -12.84
N GLY A 372 26.23 -11.22 -12.03
CA GLY A 372 26.78 -11.79 -10.80
C GLY A 372 25.77 -11.81 -9.64
N ALA A 373 26.30 -12.08 -8.44
CA ALA A 373 25.53 -12.20 -7.21
C ALA A 373 25.90 -11.09 -6.22
N ARG A 374 24.91 -10.48 -5.57
CA ARG A 374 25.07 -9.50 -4.51
C ARG A 374 24.27 -9.90 -3.28
N GLU A 375 24.95 -10.18 -2.18
CA GLU A 375 24.31 -10.45 -0.90
C GLU A 375 23.86 -9.14 -0.24
N LEU A 376 22.64 -9.12 0.28
CA LEU A 376 22.12 -8.03 1.12
C LEU A 376 22.26 -8.44 2.60
N PRO A 377 22.64 -7.49 3.49
CA PRO A 377 22.71 -7.77 4.92
C PRO A 377 21.32 -8.09 5.50
N LEU A 378 21.28 -8.53 6.75
CA LEU A 378 20.01 -8.66 7.48
C LEU A 378 19.33 -7.30 7.57
N MET A 379 18.16 -7.16 6.98
CA MET A 379 17.36 -5.94 6.98
C MET A 379 15.85 -6.25 7.01
N SER A 380 15.02 -5.23 7.20
CA SER A 380 13.57 -5.43 7.15
C SER A 380 13.13 -5.89 5.76
N LYS A 381 12.01 -6.63 5.68
CA LYS A 381 11.41 -7.03 4.39
C LYS A 381 11.01 -5.81 3.53
N ALA A 382 10.71 -4.68 4.15
CA ALA A 382 10.45 -3.44 3.45
C ALA A 382 11.73 -2.90 2.75
N ASP A 383 12.87 -2.91 3.45
CA ASP A 383 14.14 -2.47 2.87
C ASP A 383 14.66 -3.45 1.81
N VAL A 384 14.45 -4.76 2.03
CA VAL A 384 14.72 -5.79 1.00
C VAL A 384 13.88 -5.54 -0.25
N ALA A 385 12.59 -5.21 -0.09
CA ALA A 385 11.71 -4.90 -1.21
C ALA A 385 12.19 -3.67 -1.99
N ASP A 386 12.56 -2.59 -1.31
CA ASP A 386 13.15 -1.40 -1.93
C ASP A 386 14.43 -1.77 -2.70
N ALA A 387 15.36 -2.54 -2.12
CA ALA A 387 16.61 -2.95 -2.75
C ALA A 387 16.39 -3.84 -4.01
N ILE A 388 15.37 -4.71 -3.99
CA ILE A 388 14.96 -5.51 -5.15
C ILE A 388 14.43 -4.60 -6.26
N LEU A 389 13.53 -3.66 -5.94
CA LEU A 389 12.96 -2.72 -6.90
C LEU A 389 14.03 -1.78 -7.48
N ASP A 390 15.01 -1.35 -6.68
CA ASP A 390 16.16 -0.57 -7.15
C ASP A 390 16.99 -1.34 -8.17
N GLU A 391 17.21 -2.64 -7.93
CA GLU A 391 17.96 -3.48 -8.87
C GLU A 391 17.18 -3.72 -10.17
N ILE A 392 15.84 -3.88 -10.07
CA ILE A 392 14.97 -3.98 -11.25
C ILE A 392 15.02 -2.70 -12.07
N LEU A 393 14.90 -1.54 -11.43
CA LEU A 393 14.88 -0.23 -12.11
C LEU A 393 16.21 0.07 -12.84
N LYS A 394 17.34 -0.39 -12.31
CA LYS A 394 18.65 -0.22 -12.97
C LYS A 394 18.80 -1.02 -14.26
N ARG A 395 18.01 -2.10 -14.43
CA ARG A 395 18.16 -3.07 -15.50
C ARG A 395 17.06 -3.00 -16.55
N LYS A 396 15.96 -2.30 -16.21
CA LYS A 396 14.84 -2.06 -17.12
C LYS A 396 14.98 -0.70 -17.82
#